data_1725ab12b8b45211e077cf183b3af6f4
#
_entry.id   1725ab12b8b45211e077cf183b3af6f4
#
_cell.length_a   1.000
_cell.length_b   1.000
_cell.length_c   1.000
_cell.angle_alpha   90.00
_cell.angle_beta   90.00
_cell.angle_gamma   90.00
#
_symmetry.space_group_name_H-M   'P 1'
#
loop_
_entity.id
_entity.type
_entity.pdbx_description
1 polymer ?
#
loop_
_entity_poly.entity_id
_entity_poly.type
_entity_poly.pdbx_seq_one_letter_code
_entity_poly.pdbx_strand_id
1 'polypeptide(L)'
;QEPLNIYWTSWDGHLSFPNQLLMVFYLAIIALGIGASWKKLKWIGLVPLAFNVGYALSNGVARFSGWRYDFPADWIAYFYFGIGFAELLRIAASLFKENVAKSGEKSQLMPELRSSPWQLLLSSFLFLSIGFSPLVLEKNIPPHFETLSKKELLAKISANSAEIEPFMAQENTDILMGRLIYPRFFSRGSGIYSAHPWPAYAEQDFARMGFVLINEKNTQVLFPIKHMPIEFPNGVDVILFGCQKDDYLEARLIYTMDDEKILLSEKNLISCDK
;
A
#
# COMPACT_ATOMS: atom_id res chain seq x y z
N GLN A 1 12.19 -17.55 15.94
CA GLN A 1 12.05 -16.22 15.29
C GLN A 1 11.40 -16.48 13.94
N GLU A 2 10.11 -16.24 13.84
CA GLU A 2 9.45 -16.26 12.54
C GLU A 2 10.06 -15.13 11.69
N PRO A 3 10.44 -15.41 10.45
CA PRO A 3 11.10 -14.43 9.62
C PRO A 3 10.12 -13.28 9.33
N LEU A 4 10.61 -12.07 9.43
CA LEU A 4 9.92 -10.81 9.06
C LEU A 4 9.26 -10.83 7.66
N ASN A 5 9.58 -11.84 6.85
CA ASN A 5 9.01 -12.09 5.54
C ASN A 5 7.48 -12.28 5.54
N ILE A 6 6.90 -12.84 6.60
CA ILE A 6 5.44 -13.04 6.67
C ILE A 6 4.70 -11.71 6.66
N TYR A 7 5.29 -10.66 7.22
CA TYR A 7 4.68 -9.33 7.28
C TYR A 7 4.48 -8.69 5.90
N TRP A 8 5.33 -9.03 4.92
CA TRP A 8 5.33 -8.42 3.60
C TRP A 8 4.73 -9.30 2.49
N THR A 9 4.77 -10.62 2.67
CA THR A 9 4.37 -11.57 1.63
C THR A 9 2.93 -12.04 1.74
N SER A 10 2.27 -11.83 2.87
CA SER A 10 0.92 -12.35 3.13
C SER A 10 -0.18 -11.29 3.23
N TRP A 11 0.13 -10.01 2.96
CA TRP A 11 -0.93 -9.00 2.89
C TRP A 11 -1.67 -9.11 1.56
N ASP A 12 -2.82 -9.75 1.62
CA ASP A 12 -3.80 -9.84 0.53
C ASP A 12 -4.79 -8.66 0.51
N GLY A 13 -4.58 -7.64 1.35
CA GLY A 13 -5.51 -6.53 1.55
C GLY A 13 -6.69 -6.87 2.47
N HIS A 14 -6.81 -8.11 2.93
CA HIS A 14 -7.93 -8.54 3.77
C HIS A 14 -7.51 -8.72 5.23
N LEU A 15 -8.11 -7.95 6.11
CA LEU A 15 -8.00 -8.16 7.55
C LEU A 15 -9.07 -9.15 7.99
N SER A 16 -8.69 -10.14 8.81
CA SER A 16 -9.66 -11.01 9.49
C SER A 16 -10.58 -10.17 10.37
N PHE A 17 -11.82 -10.62 10.57
CA PHE A 17 -12.81 -9.89 11.36
C PHE A 17 -12.33 -9.46 12.78
N PRO A 18 -11.61 -10.30 13.56
CA PRO A 18 -11.04 -9.88 14.83
C PRO A 18 -10.03 -8.73 14.69
N ASN A 19 -9.19 -8.75 13.65
CA ASN A 19 -8.21 -7.71 13.39
C ASN A 19 -8.89 -6.41 12.95
N GLN A 20 -9.99 -6.48 12.21
CA GLN A 20 -10.80 -5.30 11.88
C GLN A 20 -11.38 -4.64 13.14
N LEU A 21 -11.92 -5.43 14.07
CA LEU A 21 -12.43 -4.91 15.34
C LEU A 21 -11.33 -4.26 16.17
N LEU A 22 -10.16 -4.91 16.25
CA LEU A 22 -9.00 -4.35 16.96
C LEU A 22 -8.55 -3.04 16.34
N MET A 23 -8.50 -2.96 15.01
CA MET A 23 -8.16 -1.72 14.29
C MET A 23 -9.17 -0.60 14.59
N VAL A 24 -10.47 -0.90 14.54
CA VAL A 24 -11.51 0.07 14.85
C VAL A 24 -11.37 0.58 16.28
N PHE A 25 -11.14 -0.31 17.23
CA PHE A 25 -10.93 0.05 18.63
C PHE A 25 -9.69 0.95 18.81
N TYR A 26 -8.58 0.59 18.17
CA TYR A 26 -7.34 1.38 18.21
C TYR A 26 -7.55 2.78 17.62
N LEU A 27 -8.17 2.88 16.45
CA LEU A 27 -8.50 4.16 15.82
C LEU A 27 -9.46 5.00 16.66
N ALA A 28 -10.45 4.38 17.31
CA ALA A 28 -11.38 5.08 18.17
C ALA A 28 -10.67 5.73 19.40
N ILE A 29 -9.69 5.03 19.98
CA ILE A 29 -8.89 5.58 21.09
C ILE A 29 -8.02 6.75 20.59
N ILE A 30 -7.36 6.62 19.42
CA ILE A 30 -6.59 7.73 18.84
C ILE A 30 -7.49 8.93 18.57
N ALA A 31 -8.66 8.71 17.96
CA ALA A 31 -9.63 9.77 17.66
C ALA A 31 -10.08 10.49 18.95
N LEU A 32 -10.33 9.75 20.03
CA LEU A 32 -10.66 10.30 21.35
C LEU A 32 -9.49 11.17 21.86
N GLY A 33 -8.25 10.71 21.68
CA GLY A 33 -7.05 11.44 22.08
C GLY A 33 -6.85 12.75 21.33
N ILE A 34 -7.10 12.74 20.01
CA ILE A 34 -7.05 13.95 19.19
C ILE A 34 -8.14 14.93 19.64
N GLY A 35 -9.37 14.44 19.84
CA GLY A 35 -10.49 15.26 20.33
C GLY A 35 -10.20 15.88 21.71
N ALA A 36 -9.63 15.10 22.63
CA ALA A 36 -9.22 15.59 23.95
C ALA A 36 -8.11 16.62 23.87
N SER A 37 -7.11 16.42 23.00
CA SER A 37 -6.01 17.36 22.76
C SER A 37 -6.52 18.67 22.18
N TRP A 38 -7.38 18.61 21.16
CA TRP A 38 -8.03 19.80 20.60
C TRP A 38 -8.78 20.57 21.67
N LYS A 39 -9.57 19.89 22.47
CA LYS A 39 -10.35 20.53 23.50
C LYS A 39 -9.52 21.28 24.51
N LYS A 40 -8.42 20.66 24.99
CA LYS A 40 -7.55 21.22 26.04
C LYS A 40 -6.59 22.28 25.49
N LEU A 41 -5.98 22.02 24.35
CA LEU A 41 -4.86 22.82 23.81
C LEU A 41 -5.22 23.56 22.52
N LYS A 42 -6.47 23.42 22.03
CA LYS A 42 -6.92 24.01 20.75
C LYS A 42 -5.99 23.60 19.60
N TRP A 43 -5.59 24.55 18.76
CA TRP A 43 -4.72 24.31 17.61
C TRP A 43 -3.36 23.71 17.98
N ILE A 44 -2.83 24.03 19.14
CA ILE A 44 -1.55 23.49 19.62
C ILE A 44 -1.66 21.96 19.79
N GLY A 45 -2.79 21.47 20.27
CA GLY A 45 -3.05 20.04 20.41
C GLY A 45 -3.10 19.27 19.10
N LEU A 46 -3.24 19.95 17.94
CA LEU A 46 -3.25 19.35 16.62
C LEU A 46 -1.90 19.43 15.88
N VAL A 47 -0.90 20.12 16.44
CA VAL A 47 0.42 20.24 15.79
C VAL A 47 1.05 18.89 15.48
N PRO A 48 1.08 17.90 16.39
CA PRO A 48 1.61 16.58 16.05
C PRO A 48 0.87 15.93 14.88
N LEU A 49 -0.46 16.03 14.84
CA LEU A 49 -1.26 15.49 13.72
C LEU A 49 -0.91 16.20 12.41
N ALA A 50 -0.82 17.54 12.41
CA ALA A 50 -0.45 18.30 11.22
C ALA A 50 0.95 17.92 10.73
N PHE A 51 1.89 17.67 11.65
CA PHE A 51 3.21 17.15 11.30
C PHE A 51 3.13 15.76 10.65
N ASN A 52 2.36 14.83 11.23
CA ASN A 52 2.17 13.49 10.66
C ASN A 52 1.61 13.54 9.24
N VAL A 53 0.53 14.31 9.05
CA VAL A 53 -0.11 14.47 7.73
C VAL A 53 0.85 15.12 6.73
N GLY A 54 1.55 16.19 7.12
CA GLY A 54 2.53 16.86 6.25
C GLY A 54 3.68 15.94 5.88
N TYR A 55 4.15 15.13 6.82
CA TYR A 55 5.20 14.14 6.60
C TYR A 55 4.74 13.03 5.64
N ALA A 56 3.55 12.47 5.86
CA ALA A 56 2.98 11.46 4.97
C ALA A 56 2.75 11.99 3.55
N LEU A 57 2.26 13.24 3.43
CA LEU A 57 2.10 13.89 2.12
C LEU A 57 3.44 14.10 1.42
N SER A 58 4.49 14.54 2.15
CA SER A 58 5.82 14.74 1.56
C SER A 58 6.41 13.42 1.06
N ASN A 59 6.26 12.33 1.81
CA ASN A 59 6.69 11.00 1.39
C ASN A 59 5.91 10.53 0.16
N GLY A 60 4.59 10.76 0.11
CA GLY A 60 3.75 10.43 -1.03
C GLY A 60 4.16 11.19 -2.29
N VAL A 61 4.43 12.50 -2.20
CA VAL A 61 4.91 13.32 -3.33
C VAL A 61 6.30 12.88 -3.78
N ALA A 62 7.22 12.60 -2.84
CA ALA A 62 8.56 12.13 -3.14
C ALA A 62 8.60 10.65 -3.56
N ARG A 63 7.45 9.95 -3.54
CA ARG A 63 7.33 8.53 -3.85
C ARG A 63 8.22 7.63 -2.98
N PHE A 64 8.50 8.05 -1.77
CA PHE A 64 9.16 7.21 -0.79
C PHE A 64 8.13 6.28 -0.16
N SER A 65 8.42 4.99 -0.19
CA SER A 65 7.60 3.96 0.46
C SER A 65 8.48 3.05 1.32
N GLY A 66 7.91 2.57 2.40
CA GLY A 66 8.54 1.64 3.29
C GLY A 66 8.60 2.13 4.74
N TRP A 67 8.57 1.19 5.67
CA TRP A 67 8.50 1.44 7.11
C TRP A 67 9.57 2.40 7.66
N ARG A 68 10.74 2.49 7.00
CA ARG A 68 11.83 3.41 7.40
C ARG A 68 11.44 4.87 7.29
N TYR A 69 10.53 5.17 6.37
CA TYR A 69 10.09 6.54 6.13
C TYR A 69 8.89 6.92 7.01
N ASP A 70 8.16 5.94 7.54
CA ASP A 70 7.03 6.19 8.43
C ASP A 70 7.47 6.32 9.89
N PHE A 71 8.55 5.63 10.28
CA PHE A 71 9.07 5.58 11.65
C PHE A 71 9.24 6.93 12.34
N PRO A 72 9.73 8.02 11.70
CA PRO A 72 9.86 9.32 12.37
C PRO A 72 8.53 9.94 12.82
N ALA A 73 7.40 9.51 12.23
CA ALA A 73 6.08 10.04 12.55
C ALA A 73 5.20 9.07 13.37
N ASP A 74 5.59 7.80 13.51
CA ASP A 74 4.80 6.75 14.18
C ASP A 74 4.49 7.07 15.65
N TRP A 75 5.41 7.74 16.37
CA TRP A 75 5.20 8.12 17.76
C TRP A 75 3.95 8.98 17.97
N ILE A 76 3.49 9.68 16.94
CA ILE A 76 2.32 10.57 17.00
C ILE A 76 1.04 9.75 17.23
N ALA A 77 0.93 8.59 16.60
CA ALA A 77 -0.18 7.69 16.84
C ALA A 77 -0.21 7.19 18.28
N TYR A 78 0.94 6.78 18.82
CA TYR A 78 1.07 6.37 20.22
C TYR A 78 0.80 7.51 21.21
N PHE A 79 1.22 8.72 20.87
CA PHE A 79 0.96 9.91 21.69
C PHE A 79 -0.55 10.16 21.84
N TYR A 80 -1.29 10.20 20.72
CA TYR A 80 -2.73 10.38 20.79
C TYR A 80 -3.46 9.17 21.38
N PHE A 81 -2.97 7.96 21.13
CA PHE A 81 -3.48 6.76 21.78
C PHE A 81 -3.36 6.88 23.31
N GLY A 82 -2.22 7.28 23.82
CA GLY A 82 -2.02 7.47 25.27
C GLY A 82 -2.96 8.50 25.88
N ILE A 83 -3.16 9.64 25.20
CA ILE A 83 -4.11 10.67 25.65
C ILE A 83 -5.55 10.14 25.62
N GLY A 84 -5.92 9.45 24.54
CA GLY A 84 -7.26 8.87 24.38
C GLY A 84 -7.56 7.79 25.42
N PHE A 85 -6.58 6.94 25.70
CA PHE A 85 -6.70 5.92 26.73
C PHE A 85 -6.86 6.54 28.14
N ALA A 86 -6.07 7.58 28.45
CA ALA A 86 -6.22 8.31 29.71
C ALA A 86 -7.61 8.97 29.84
N GLU A 87 -8.14 9.53 28.74
CA GLU A 87 -9.48 10.11 28.73
C GLU A 87 -10.56 9.04 28.87
N LEU A 88 -10.40 7.87 28.25
CA LEU A 88 -11.29 6.73 28.42
C LEU A 88 -11.34 6.27 29.87
N LEU A 89 -10.19 6.14 30.53
CA LEU A 89 -10.12 5.80 31.95
C LEU A 89 -10.79 6.86 32.83
N ARG A 90 -10.62 8.14 32.48
CA ARG A 90 -11.30 9.24 33.19
C ARG A 90 -12.83 9.17 33.06
N ILE A 91 -13.32 8.87 31.87
CA ILE A 91 -14.77 8.68 31.63
C ILE A 91 -15.27 7.47 32.43
N ALA A 92 -14.56 6.35 32.37
CA ALA A 92 -14.93 5.17 33.15
C ALA A 92 -14.94 5.46 34.64
N ALA A 93 -13.90 6.11 35.18
CA ALA A 93 -13.85 6.49 36.58
C ALA A 93 -15.00 7.43 37.01
N SER A 94 -15.44 8.34 36.12
CA SER A 94 -16.59 9.20 36.40
C SER A 94 -17.90 8.44 36.51
N LEU A 95 -18.11 7.40 35.72
CA LEU A 95 -19.30 6.53 35.79
C LEU A 95 -19.36 5.75 37.12
N PHE A 96 -18.20 5.29 37.62
CA PHE A 96 -18.12 4.63 38.94
C PHE A 96 -18.32 5.62 40.09
N LYS A 97 -17.79 6.85 39.98
CA LYS A 97 -17.87 7.87 41.04
C LYS A 97 -19.29 8.42 41.22
N GLU A 98 -20.08 8.49 40.17
CA GLU A 98 -21.47 8.93 40.22
C GLU A 98 -22.38 7.95 40.99
N ASN A 99 -22.01 6.67 41.03
CA ASN A 99 -22.67 5.65 41.84
C ASN A 99 -22.30 5.71 43.32
N VAL A 100 -21.16 6.31 43.68
CA VAL A 100 -20.69 6.46 45.08
C VAL A 100 -21.03 7.83 45.67
N ALA A 101 -21.18 8.89 44.87
CA ALA A 101 -21.40 10.27 45.30
C ALA A 101 -22.85 10.60 45.70
N LYS A 102 -23.74 9.62 45.86
CA LYS A 102 -25.02 9.82 46.58
C LYS A 102 -24.85 9.97 48.09
N SER A 103 -23.63 9.90 48.61
CA SER A 103 -23.30 10.12 50.03
C SER A 103 -22.27 11.27 50.15
N GLY A 104 -22.79 12.47 50.36
CA GLY A 104 -22.24 13.68 50.91
C GLY A 104 -20.73 13.99 50.71
N GLU A 105 -20.47 15.01 49.96
CA GLU A 105 -19.54 16.11 50.21
C GLU A 105 -19.13 16.81 48.92
N LYS A 106 -19.51 18.07 48.78
CA LYS A 106 -19.12 18.92 47.64
C LYS A 106 -17.64 19.28 47.79
N SER A 107 -16.74 18.45 47.25
CA SER A 107 -15.36 18.88 47.04
C SER A 107 -15.30 19.86 45.86
N GLN A 108 -15.05 21.11 46.14
CA GLN A 108 -14.70 22.15 45.17
C GLN A 108 -13.31 21.86 44.59
N LEU A 109 -13.19 20.98 43.66
CA LEU A 109 -11.97 20.74 42.90
C LEU A 109 -12.19 21.19 41.45
N MET A 110 -11.47 22.28 41.12
CA MET A 110 -11.23 22.89 39.81
C MET A 110 -12.46 23.01 38.88
N PRO A 111 -12.64 24.13 38.17
CA PRO A 111 -13.70 24.24 37.16
C PRO A 111 -13.49 23.15 36.11
N GLU A 112 -14.26 22.08 36.25
CA GLU A 112 -14.33 21.05 35.24
C GLU A 112 -14.68 21.71 33.91
N LEU A 113 -13.72 21.74 33.00
CA LEU A 113 -13.96 21.94 31.59
C LEU A 113 -14.86 20.77 31.13
N ARG A 114 -16.16 20.88 31.42
CA ARG A 114 -17.19 19.91 31.06
C ARG A 114 -17.23 19.87 29.56
N SER A 115 -16.51 18.90 28.95
CA SER A 115 -16.61 18.66 27.52
C SER A 115 -18.02 18.27 27.24
N SER A 116 -18.65 18.96 26.32
CA SER A 116 -19.87 18.43 25.74
C SER A 116 -19.51 17.04 25.16
N PRO A 117 -20.15 15.97 25.63
CA PRO A 117 -19.90 14.62 25.07
C PRO A 117 -20.13 14.60 23.56
N TRP A 118 -20.97 15.51 23.07
CA TRP A 118 -21.26 15.69 21.66
C TRP A 118 -20.05 16.11 20.82
N GLN A 119 -19.19 16.98 21.35
CA GLN A 119 -17.96 17.40 20.64
C GLN A 119 -16.95 16.26 20.50
N LEU A 120 -16.84 15.42 21.53
CA LEU A 120 -15.99 14.23 21.46
C LEU A 120 -16.55 13.21 20.47
N LEU A 121 -17.85 12.97 20.49
CA LEU A 121 -18.50 12.07 19.54
C LEU A 121 -18.34 12.57 18.09
N LEU A 122 -18.54 13.87 17.85
CA LEU A 122 -18.41 14.45 16.51
C LEU A 122 -16.98 14.34 15.99
N SER A 123 -15.96 14.67 16.81
CA SER A 123 -14.56 14.55 16.41
C SER A 123 -14.16 13.09 16.16
N SER A 124 -14.59 12.17 17.03
CA SER A 124 -14.34 10.74 16.83
C SER A 124 -14.99 10.22 15.56
N PHE A 125 -16.23 10.60 15.30
CA PHE A 125 -16.95 10.22 14.07
C PHE A 125 -16.25 10.76 12.82
N LEU A 126 -15.81 12.02 12.83
CA LEU A 126 -15.09 12.61 11.71
C LEU A 126 -13.79 11.83 11.40
N PHE A 127 -13.00 11.51 12.43
CA PHE A 127 -11.77 10.76 12.28
C PHE A 127 -12.00 9.33 11.80
N LEU A 128 -12.99 8.64 12.36
CA LEU A 128 -13.38 7.32 11.88
C LEU A 128 -13.82 7.37 10.42
N SER A 129 -14.61 8.38 10.02
CA SER A 129 -15.04 8.56 8.64
C SER A 129 -13.85 8.76 7.68
N ILE A 130 -12.84 9.55 8.09
CA ILE A 130 -11.61 9.72 7.32
C ILE A 130 -10.84 8.40 7.26
N GLY A 131 -10.70 7.69 8.39
CA GLY A 131 -9.99 6.40 8.46
C GLY A 131 -10.64 5.31 7.59
N PHE A 132 -11.96 5.31 7.46
CA PHE A 132 -12.70 4.37 6.61
C PHE A 132 -12.88 4.84 5.16
N SER A 133 -12.57 6.11 4.86
CA SER A 133 -12.73 6.64 3.50
C SER A 133 -11.99 5.84 2.42
N PRO A 134 -10.76 5.30 2.63
CA PRO A 134 -10.09 4.47 1.63
C PRO A 134 -10.89 3.22 1.28
N LEU A 135 -11.47 2.52 2.27
CA LEU A 135 -12.27 1.32 2.03
C LEU A 135 -13.55 1.62 1.22
N VAL A 136 -14.17 2.78 1.49
CA VAL A 136 -15.34 3.23 0.74
C VAL A 136 -14.97 3.65 -0.67
N LEU A 137 -13.84 4.34 -0.82
CA LEU A 137 -13.34 4.79 -2.12
C LEU A 137 -12.91 3.60 -2.98
N GLU A 138 -12.17 2.65 -2.43
CA GLU A 138 -11.74 1.44 -3.13
C GLU A 138 -12.92 0.63 -3.68
N LYS A 139 -14.03 0.55 -2.91
CA LYS A 139 -15.24 -0.13 -3.36
C LYS A 139 -16.01 0.62 -4.46
N ASN A 140 -15.92 1.96 -4.49
CA ASN A 140 -16.71 2.80 -5.40
C ASN A 140 -15.91 3.35 -6.59
N ILE A 141 -14.57 3.30 -6.53
CA ILE A 141 -13.71 3.67 -7.66
C ILE A 141 -13.42 2.41 -8.45
N PRO A 142 -13.86 2.33 -9.72
CA PRO A 142 -13.51 1.17 -10.56
C PRO A 142 -11.99 1.08 -10.70
N PRO A 143 -11.43 -0.13 -10.77
CA PRO A 143 -10.01 -0.31 -11.00
C PRO A 143 -9.61 0.39 -12.30
N HIS A 144 -8.49 1.10 -12.28
CA HIS A 144 -7.98 1.82 -13.46
C HIS A 144 -7.66 0.86 -14.61
N PHE A 145 -7.24 -0.36 -14.27
CA PHE A 145 -7.01 -1.44 -15.20
C PHE A 145 -8.13 -2.47 -15.06
N GLU A 146 -9.07 -2.44 -16.01
CA GLU A 146 -10.06 -3.51 -16.12
C GLU A 146 -9.35 -4.82 -16.51
N THR A 147 -9.82 -5.93 -15.98
CA THR A 147 -9.41 -7.28 -16.43
C THR A 147 -9.93 -7.51 -17.83
N LEU A 148 -9.16 -7.09 -18.81
CA LEU A 148 -9.43 -7.40 -20.21
C LEU A 148 -9.09 -8.87 -20.47
N SER A 149 -9.93 -9.53 -21.26
CA SER A 149 -9.64 -10.89 -21.68
C SER A 149 -8.37 -10.93 -22.55
N LYS A 150 -7.66 -12.08 -22.55
CA LYS A 150 -6.47 -12.27 -23.41
C LYS A 150 -6.75 -11.91 -24.88
N LYS A 151 -7.95 -12.17 -25.37
CA LYS A 151 -8.36 -11.84 -26.75
C LYS A 151 -8.49 -10.34 -26.98
N GLU A 152 -9.02 -9.60 -26.02
CA GLU A 152 -9.15 -8.14 -26.12
C GLU A 152 -7.80 -7.44 -26.04
N LEU A 153 -6.88 -7.96 -25.22
CA LEU A 153 -5.51 -7.45 -25.13
C LEU A 153 -4.74 -7.70 -26.44
N LEU A 154 -4.88 -8.89 -27.02
CA LEU A 154 -4.30 -9.22 -28.34
C LEU A 154 -4.86 -8.32 -29.45
N ALA A 155 -6.16 -8.03 -29.44
CA ALA A 155 -6.79 -7.16 -30.43
C ALA A 155 -6.27 -5.72 -30.40
N LYS A 156 -5.80 -5.24 -29.24
CA LYS A 156 -5.19 -3.91 -29.12
C LYS A 156 -3.80 -3.80 -29.79
N ILE A 157 -3.13 -4.94 -30.01
CA ILE A 157 -1.78 -4.98 -30.59
C ILE A 157 -1.83 -5.51 -32.03
N SER A 158 -2.74 -5.00 -32.81
CA SER A 158 -3.06 -5.52 -34.15
C SER A 158 -1.92 -5.52 -35.18
N ALA A 159 -0.78 -4.86 -34.89
CA ALA A 159 0.30 -4.71 -35.87
C ALA A 159 1.31 -5.89 -35.94
N ASN A 160 1.41 -6.76 -34.91
CA ASN A 160 2.40 -7.86 -34.86
C ASN A 160 1.82 -9.21 -34.38
N SER A 161 0.56 -9.49 -34.71
CA SER A 161 -0.14 -10.69 -34.23
C SER A 161 0.50 -12.02 -34.66
N ALA A 162 1.17 -12.07 -35.79
CA ALA A 162 1.68 -13.32 -36.39
C ALA A 162 2.74 -14.05 -35.54
N GLU A 163 3.57 -13.32 -34.78
CA GLU A 163 4.57 -13.90 -33.88
C GLU A 163 4.06 -14.08 -32.44
N ILE A 164 3.10 -13.26 -32.04
CA ILE A 164 2.55 -13.26 -30.67
C ILE A 164 1.57 -14.43 -30.48
N GLU A 165 0.71 -14.73 -31.47
CA GLU A 165 -0.27 -15.82 -31.37
C GLU A 165 0.36 -17.19 -31.10
N PRO A 166 1.42 -17.63 -31.84
CA PRO A 166 2.08 -18.90 -31.57
C PRO A 166 2.73 -18.96 -30.19
N PHE A 167 3.28 -17.82 -29.71
CA PHE A 167 3.84 -17.72 -28.36
C PHE A 167 2.75 -17.89 -27.29
N MET A 168 1.63 -17.20 -27.45
CA MET A 168 0.52 -17.25 -26.48
C MET A 168 -0.25 -18.60 -26.47
N ALA A 169 -0.04 -19.44 -27.47
CA ALA A 169 -0.61 -20.80 -27.50
C ALA A 169 0.21 -21.80 -26.62
N GLN A 170 1.38 -21.42 -26.14
CA GLN A 170 2.22 -22.27 -25.30
C GLN A 170 1.73 -22.31 -23.85
N GLU A 171 2.09 -23.39 -23.14
CA GLU A 171 1.86 -23.49 -21.71
C GLU A 171 2.69 -22.44 -20.95
N ASN A 172 2.17 -22.00 -19.81
CA ASN A 172 2.81 -20.99 -18.92
C ASN A 172 3.03 -19.60 -19.54
N THR A 173 2.38 -19.28 -20.65
CA THR A 173 2.37 -17.91 -21.19
C THR A 173 1.27 -17.09 -20.56
N ASP A 174 1.56 -15.84 -20.29
CA ASP A 174 0.57 -14.89 -19.80
C ASP A 174 0.70 -13.52 -20.46
N ILE A 175 -0.41 -12.80 -20.48
CA ILE A 175 -0.50 -11.43 -20.95
C ILE A 175 -1.12 -10.59 -19.85
N LEU A 176 -0.41 -9.53 -19.48
CA LEU A 176 -0.83 -8.63 -18.41
C LEU A 176 -0.83 -7.19 -18.90
N MET A 177 -1.83 -6.44 -18.47
CA MET A 177 -1.91 -4.99 -18.68
C MET A 177 -1.75 -4.30 -17.32
N GLY A 178 -1.04 -3.18 -17.30
CA GLY A 178 -0.85 -2.40 -16.08
C GLY A 178 0.10 -1.24 -16.28
N ARG A 179 0.38 -0.52 -15.19
CA ARG A 179 1.36 0.56 -15.18
C ARG A 179 2.72 0.06 -14.75
N LEU A 180 3.72 0.21 -15.60
CA LEU A 180 5.11 -0.13 -15.32
C LEU A 180 5.74 0.94 -14.43
N ILE A 181 6.25 0.52 -13.27
CA ILE A 181 6.89 1.41 -12.30
C ILE A 181 8.20 0.85 -11.76
N TYR A 182 9.07 1.73 -11.31
CA TYR A 182 10.33 1.41 -10.62
C TYR A 182 11.28 0.50 -11.40
N PRO A 183 11.54 0.74 -12.70
CA PRO A 183 12.48 -0.06 -13.45
C PRO A 183 13.89 0.07 -12.89
N ARG A 184 14.57 -1.07 -12.69
CA ARG A 184 15.96 -1.14 -12.24
C ARG A 184 16.71 -2.16 -13.06
N PHE A 185 17.91 -1.79 -13.50
CA PHE A 185 18.81 -2.70 -14.19
C PHE A 185 19.65 -3.50 -13.20
N PHE A 186 19.75 -4.80 -13.45
CA PHE A 186 20.60 -5.73 -12.73
C PHE A 186 21.51 -6.44 -13.74
N SER A 187 22.81 -6.36 -13.55
CA SER A 187 23.76 -7.10 -14.37
C SER A 187 23.69 -8.60 -14.09
N ARG A 188 24.20 -9.41 -15.01
CA ARG A 188 24.30 -10.87 -14.85
C ARG A 188 25.05 -11.20 -13.57
N GLY A 189 24.55 -12.18 -12.82
CA GLY A 189 25.12 -12.61 -11.54
C GLY A 189 24.95 -11.59 -10.41
N SER A 190 24.28 -10.45 -10.66
CA SER A 190 23.99 -9.50 -9.59
C SER A 190 22.72 -9.87 -8.85
N GLY A 191 22.75 -9.73 -7.55
CA GLY A 191 21.67 -9.97 -6.61
C GLY A 191 22.18 -9.81 -5.20
N ILE A 192 21.29 -9.49 -4.25
CA ILE A 192 21.68 -9.27 -2.86
C ILE A 192 21.72 -10.60 -2.10
N TYR A 193 20.81 -11.53 -2.46
CA TYR A 193 20.70 -12.85 -1.84
C TYR A 193 20.13 -13.86 -2.83
N SER A 194 20.58 -15.11 -2.74
CA SER A 194 20.07 -16.23 -3.56
C SER A 194 18.59 -16.57 -3.30
N ALA A 195 18.01 -16.11 -2.20
CA ALA A 195 16.65 -16.40 -1.78
C ALA A 195 15.91 -15.12 -1.34
N HIS A 196 16.01 -14.05 -2.11
CA HIS A 196 15.26 -12.82 -1.81
C HIS A 196 13.78 -13.02 -2.19
N PRO A 197 12.82 -12.58 -1.35
CA PRO A 197 11.38 -12.69 -1.65
C PRO A 197 10.95 -11.89 -2.90
N TRP A 198 11.80 -10.98 -3.36
CA TRP A 198 11.59 -10.25 -4.61
C TRP A 198 12.52 -10.81 -5.68
N PRO A 199 12.02 -11.52 -6.69
CA PRO A 199 12.83 -12.17 -7.72
C PRO A 199 13.79 -11.23 -8.45
N ALA A 200 13.41 -9.94 -8.59
CA ALA A 200 14.27 -8.92 -9.17
C ALA A 200 15.60 -8.75 -8.41
N TYR A 201 15.59 -8.96 -7.09
CA TYR A 201 16.78 -8.83 -6.23
C TYR A 201 17.49 -10.15 -5.98
N ALA A 202 16.89 -11.29 -6.35
CA ALA A 202 17.56 -12.57 -6.30
C ALA A 202 18.67 -12.63 -7.36
N GLU A 203 19.74 -13.38 -7.08
CA GLU A 203 20.78 -13.63 -8.06
C GLU A 203 20.22 -14.40 -9.26
N GLN A 204 20.48 -13.89 -10.46
CA GLN A 204 20.07 -14.48 -11.73
C GLN A 204 21.28 -14.59 -12.66
N ASP A 205 21.29 -15.63 -13.49
CA ASP A 205 22.35 -15.91 -14.45
C ASP A 205 22.29 -15.05 -15.73
N PHE A 206 21.33 -14.12 -15.81
CA PHE A 206 21.14 -13.19 -16.92
C PHE A 206 21.01 -11.74 -16.43
N ALA A 207 21.36 -10.80 -17.29
CA ALA A 207 21.11 -9.38 -17.03
C ALA A 207 19.63 -9.04 -17.31
N ARG A 208 19.06 -8.13 -16.53
CA ARG A 208 17.62 -7.87 -16.55
C ARG A 208 17.23 -6.47 -16.12
N MET A 209 16.12 -5.99 -16.62
CA MET A 209 15.33 -4.95 -15.97
C MET A 209 14.32 -5.61 -15.05
N GLY A 210 14.37 -5.30 -13.76
CA GLY A 210 13.34 -5.66 -12.79
C GLY A 210 12.42 -4.48 -12.56
N PHE A 211 11.10 -4.68 -12.57
CA PHE A 211 10.11 -3.64 -12.31
C PHE A 211 8.82 -4.23 -11.73
N VAL A 212 7.94 -3.38 -11.27
CA VAL A 212 6.61 -3.75 -10.81
C VAL A 212 5.58 -3.30 -11.82
N LEU A 213 4.69 -4.19 -12.20
CA LEU A 213 3.49 -3.88 -12.95
C LEU A 213 2.35 -3.65 -11.96
N ILE A 214 1.88 -2.42 -11.86
CA ILE A 214 0.67 -2.11 -11.10
C ILE A 214 -0.54 -2.55 -11.93
N ASN A 215 -1.17 -3.58 -11.47
CA ASN A 215 -2.45 -4.09 -11.93
C ASN A 215 -3.27 -4.52 -10.70
N GLU A 216 -4.23 -5.39 -10.84
CA GLU A 216 -5.02 -5.88 -9.68
C GLU A 216 -4.17 -6.51 -8.57
N LYS A 217 -3.02 -7.14 -8.90
CA LYS A 217 -2.20 -7.93 -7.96
C LYS A 217 -0.78 -7.42 -7.75
N ASN A 218 -0.38 -6.28 -8.36
CA ASN A 218 1.01 -5.78 -8.29
C ASN A 218 2.04 -6.85 -8.67
N THR A 219 2.09 -7.20 -9.93
CA THR A 219 2.94 -8.29 -10.43
C THR A 219 4.40 -7.84 -10.55
N GLN A 220 5.31 -8.63 -10.03
CA GLN A 220 6.74 -8.45 -10.28
C GLN A 220 7.11 -8.96 -11.67
N VAL A 221 7.95 -8.21 -12.35
CA VAL A 221 8.34 -8.50 -13.72
C VAL A 221 9.86 -8.46 -13.87
N LEU A 222 10.42 -9.47 -14.51
CA LEU A 222 11.79 -9.50 -15.00
C LEU A 222 11.79 -9.45 -16.52
N PHE A 223 12.53 -8.53 -17.08
CA PHE A 223 12.70 -8.38 -18.53
C PHE A 223 14.18 -8.61 -18.89
N PRO A 224 14.52 -9.79 -19.46
CA PRO A 224 15.88 -10.12 -19.85
C PRO A 224 16.42 -9.15 -20.91
N ILE A 225 17.60 -8.55 -20.66
CA ILE A 225 18.22 -7.55 -21.51
C ILE A 225 19.74 -7.56 -21.33
N LYS A 226 20.53 -7.45 -22.40
CA LYS A 226 22.01 -7.51 -22.34
C LYS A 226 22.64 -6.33 -21.65
N HIS A 227 22.18 -5.15 -21.98
CA HIS A 227 22.78 -3.89 -21.54
C HIS A 227 21.71 -2.98 -20.97
N MET A 228 22.12 -2.12 -20.05
CA MET A 228 21.24 -1.06 -19.53
C MET A 228 20.79 -0.17 -20.71
N PRO A 229 19.50 -0.05 -20.97
CA PRO A 229 19.00 0.82 -22.02
C PRO A 229 19.18 2.29 -21.63
N ILE A 230 19.39 3.17 -22.62
CA ILE A 230 19.48 4.62 -22.40
C ILE A 230 18.15 5.14 -21.84
N GLU A 231 17.06 4.64 -22.39
CA GLU A 231 15.70 4.96 -21.93
C GLU A 231 14.92 3.67 -21.72
N PHE A 232 14.20 3.59 -20.63
CA PHE A 232 13.28 2.50 -20.33
C PHE A 232 11.97 3.08 -19.78
N PRO A 233 10.82 2.53 -20.18
CA PRO A 233 9.52 3.03 -19.75
C PRO A 233 9.42 3.10 -18.22
N ASN A 234 8.86 4.18 -17.69
CA ASN A 234 8.57 4.32 -16.26
C ASN A 234 7.36 5.22 -16.05
N GLY A 235 6.37 4.73 -15.30
CA GLY A 235 5.13 5.44 -15.05
C GLY A 235 4.15 5.44 -16.23
N VAL A 236 4.36 4.57 -17.22
CA VAL A 236 3.52 4.41 -18.43
C VAL A 236 2.70 3.13 -18.39
N ASP A 237 1.59 3.13 -19.10
CA ASP A 237 0.72 1.99 -19.23
C ASP A 237 1.25 1.06 -20.33
N VAL A 238 1.36 -0.23 -19.99
CA VAL A 238 1.97 -1.23 -20.87
C VAL A 238 1.13 -2.50 -20.94
N ILE A 239 1.31 -3.23 -22.03
CA ILE A 239 0.88 -4.63 -22.16
C ILE A 239 2.14 -5.48 -22.22
N LEU A 240 2.19 -6.49 -21.36
CA LEU A 240 3.32 -7.41 -21.23
C LEU A 240 2.92 -8.78 -21.75
N PHE A 241 3.82 -9.40 -22.48
CA PHE A 241 3.75 -10.81 -22.86
C PHE A 241 4.94 -11.51 -22.25
N GLY A 242 4.71 -12.62 -21.58
CA GLY A 242 5.80 -13.30 -20.91
C GLY A 242 5.46 -14.69 -20.43
N CYS A 243 6.42 -15.28 -19.77
CA CYS A 243 6.34 -16.58 -19.17
C CYS A 243 6.03 -16.44 -17.69
N GLN A 244 4.94 -17.01 -17.24
CA GLN A 244 4.59 -17.04 -15.82
C GLN A 244 5.53 -17.99 -15.09
N LYS A 245 6.21 -17.48 -14.10
CA LYS A 245 6.98 -18.23 -13.11
C LYS A 245 6.25 -18.18 -11.77
N ASP A 246 6.72 -18.93 -10.78
CA ASP A 246 6.05 -19.06 -9.48
C ASP A 246 5.73 -17.70 -8.85
N ASP A 247 6.69 -16.78 -8.82
CA ASP A 247 6.57 -15.50 -8.09
C ASP A 247 6.68 -14.26 -9.00
N TYR A 248 6.86 -14.42 -10.31
CA TYR A 248 7.05 -13.29 -11.24
C TYR A 248 6.66 -13.64 -12.67
N LEU A 249 6.48 -12.60 -13.49
CA LEU A 249 6.39 -12.73 -14.94
C LEU A 249 7.76 -12.45 -15.57
N GLU A 250 8.30 -13.42 -16.32
CA GLU A 250 9.46 -13.18 -17.18
C GLU A 250 8.97 -12.60 -18.50
N ALA A 251 8.98 -11.28 -18.62
CA ALA A 251 8.47 -10.61 -19.82
C ALA A 251 9.38 -10.84 -21.02
N ARG A 252 8.77 -11.14 -22.15
CA ARG A 252 9.40 -11.34 -23.46
C ARG A 252 9.20 -10.14 -24.37
N LEU A 253 8.04 -9.48 -24.22
CA LEU A 253 7.67 -8.31 -24.98
C LEU A 253 6.97 -7.32 -24.07
N ILE A 254 7.31 -6.05 -24.22
CA ILE A 254 6.63 -4.91 -23.60
C ILE A 254 6.09 -4.03 -24.74
N TYR A 255 4.78 -3.82 -24.75
CA TYR A 255 4.12 -2.85 -25.60
C TYR A 255 3.72 -1.64 -24.77
N THR A 256 4.25 -0.46 -25.07
CA THR A 256 3.87 0.79 -24.42
C THR A 256 2.64 1.37 -25.12
N MET A 257 1.62 1.75 -24.33
CA MET A 257 0.35 2.21 -24.88
C MET A 257 0.39 3.67 -25.33
N ASP A 258 1.24 4.49 -24.73
CA ASP A 258 1.30 5.93 -25.01
C ASP A 258 1.99 6.25 -26.34
N ASP A 259 3.07 5.56 -26.65
CA ASP A 259 3.90 5.81 -27.83
C ASP A 259 3.97 4.60 -28.80
N GLU A 260 3.15 3.60 -28.56
CA GLU A 260 3.01 2.38 -29.37
C GLU A 260 4.33 1.67 -29.66
N LYS A 261 5.33 1.82 -28.78
CA LYS A 261 6.63 1.16 -28.93
C LYS A 261 6.60 -0.27 -28.43
N ILE A 262 7.35 -1.12 -29.14
CA ILE A 262 7.58 -2.52 -28.76
C ILE A 262 9.02 -2.67 -28.33
N LEU A 263 9.21 -3.24 -27.12
CA LEU A 263 10.50 -3.65 -26.61
C LEU A 263 10.53 -5.17 -26.55
N LEU A 264 11.50 -5.79 -27.20
CA LEU A 264 11.73 -7.23 -27.17
C LEU A 264 12.83 -7.58 -26.20
N SER A 265 12.62 -8.61 -25.40
CA SER A 265 13.66 -9.18 -24.54
C SER A 265 14.73 -9.90 -25.35
N GLU A 266 15.90 -10.12 -24.75
CA GLU A 266 16.97 -10.93 -25.35
C GLU A 266 16.54 -12.36 -25.68
N LYS A 267 15.62 -12.90 -24.89
CA LYS A 267 15.10 -14.28 -25.09
C LYS A 267 14.03 -14.39 -26.17
N ASN A 268 13.58 -13.26 -26.77
CA ASN A 268 12.54 -13.20 -27.78
C ASN A 268 11.25 -13.98 -27.41
N LEU A 269 10.35 -14.18 -28.36
CA LEU A 269 9.09 -14.93 -28.20
C LEU A 269 9.25 -16.43 -28.58
N ILE A 270 10.37 -17.06 -28.16
CA ILE A 270 10.68 -18.42 -28.63
C ILE A 270 9.94 -19.48 -27.82
N SER A 271 10.19 -19.59 -26.54
CA SER A 271 9.52 -20.55 -25.67
C SER A 271 9.59 -20.14 -24.21
N CYS A 272 8.64 -20.62 -23.42
CA CYS A 272 8.68 -20.58 -21.98
C CYS A 272 9.34 -21.85 -21.47
N ASP A 273 10.61 -21.78 -21.05
CA ASP A 273 11.27 -22.90 -20.40
C ASP A 273 10.55 -23.25 -19.08
N LYS A 274 10.42 -24.56 -18.82
CA LYS A 274 9.82 -25.10 -17.58
C LYS A 274 10.65 -24.77 -16.37
#